data_630e2f458574a9d5ae43cd65e80a450d
#
_entry.id   630e2f458574a9d5ae43cd65e80a450d
#
_cell.length_a   1.000
_cell.length_b   1.000
_cell.length_c   1.000
_cell.angle_alpha   90.00
_cell.angle_beta   90.00
_cell.angle_gamma   90.00
#
_symmetry.space_group_name_H-M   'P 1'
#
loop_
_entity.id
_entity.type
_entity.pdbx_description
1 polymer ?
#
loop_
_entity_poly.entity_id
_entity_poly.type
_entity_poly.pdbx_seq_one_letter_code
_entity_poly.pdbx_strand_id
1 'polypeptide(L)'
;EYTEGKGWYEWPLTHLPIFMGITFIAMIIVFTLGGFGLLPSLIFTIILLLTTFFLGAIAVRVMGETGIEPVSGTSFIVLLMLMGIFLTFGDSFGLSQQDAILLGLVGTTVFGSAISMSGTVVHDYKVSLYIGNRPYHISKGNIFGVVPGAILGAGVAIFLSMLLANGSINLEAPQANAFATFTILLAERQGDMGLLFLGILLGAFVEWATGMGTSFGLGMYLPAYYTFPFLIGGYARDYWEKNKLQPQIDIIKEKEGGKNAERARALALLTTFMVGAGMLTGEAFFGTEGAIMSFIDTFGSSPAQFDDVGQIIEQAKLPFVENTFGAMWPSIRL
;
A
#
# COMPACT_ATOMS: atom_id res chain seq x y z
N GLU A 1 -8.78 -31.73 16.49
CA GLU A 1 -9.75 -30.86 17.20
C GLU A 1 -8.99 -29.69 17.79
N TYR A 2 -9.26 -28.49 17.29
CA TYR A 2 -8.64 -27.25 17.76
C TYR A 2 -9.13 -26.96 19.19
N THR A 3 -8.21 -26.86 20.12
CA THR A 3 -8.52 -26.40 21.48
C THR A 3 -7.73 -25.13 21.75
N GLU A 4 -8.42 -24.02 21.93
CA GLU A 4 -7.80 -22.73 22.21
C GLU A 4 -6.86 -22.84 23.42
N GLY A 5 -5.62 -22.36 23.25
CA GLY A 5 -4.59 -22.38 24.30
C GLY A 5 -3.82 -23.69 24.46
N LYS A 6 -4.20 -24.79 23.82
CA LYS A 6 -3.43 -26.03 23.81
C LYS A 6 -2.48 -26.10 22.60
N GLY A 7 -1.21 -25.78 22.85
CA GLY A 7 -0.16 -25.87 21.84
C GLY A 7 -0.02 -24.64 20.93
N TRP A 8 -0.76 -23.58 21.19
CA TRP A 8 -0.66 -22.27 20.54
C TRP A 8 -0.59 -22.38 19.01
N TYR A 9 -1.65 -22.93 18.44
CA TYR A 9 -1.75 -23.00 16.99
C TYR A 9 -1.84 -21.62 16.37
N GLU A 10 -2.66 -20.75 16.97
CA GLU A 10 -2.85 -19.36 16.61
C GLU A 10 -2.41 -18.43 17.74
N TRP A 11 -2.28 -17.14 17.46
CA TRP A 11 -2.04 -16.16 18.51
C TRP A 11 -3.30 -16.01 19.38
N PRO A 12 -3.18 -16.00 20.72
CA PRO A 12 -4.36 -15.93 21.60
C PRO A 12 -5.13 -14.63 21.40
N LEU A 13 -6.43 -14.72 21.13
CA LEU A 13 -7.31 -13.56 21.00
C LEU A 13 -7.38 -12.71 22.28
N THR A 14 -7.12 -13.32 23.44
CA THR A 14 -7.06 -12.61 24.74
C THR A 14 -5.95 -11.55 24.79
N HIS A 15 -4.93 -11.63 23.92
CA HIS A 15 -3.88 -10.62 23.83
C HIS A 15 -4.27 -9.41 22.97
N LEU A 16 -5.32 -9.51 22.16
CA LEU A 16 -5.78 -8.42 21.29
C LEU A 16 -6.06 -7.11 22.05
N PRO A 17 -6.82 -7.10 23.16
CA PRO A 17 -7.06 -5.91 23.96
C PRO A 17 -5.76 -5.31 24.52
N ILE A 18 -4.79 -6.15 24.87
CA ILE A 18 -3.49 -5.70 25.40
C ILE A 18 -2.72 -4.96 24.31
N PHE A 19 -2.62 -5.53 23.10
CA PHE A 19 -1.97 -4.87 21.97
C PHE A 19 -2.69 -3.57 21.56
N MET A 20 -4.02 -3.57 21.54
CA MET A 20 -4.79 -2.35 21.30
C MET A 20 -4.52 -1.27 22.35
N GLY A 21 -4.44 -1.64 23.62
CA GLY A 21 -4.12 -0.71 24.70
C GLY A 21 -2.70 -0.14 24.60
N ILE A 22 -1.70 -0.97 24.27
CA ILE A 22 -0.33 -0.52 24.05
C ILE A 22 -0.28 0.44 22.86
N THR A 23 -0.92 0.09 21.74
CA THR A 23 -0.97 0.94 20.53
C THR A 23 -1.68 2.26 20.83
N PHE A 24 -2.79 2.24 21.58
CA PHE A 24 -3.51 3.44 22.00
C PHE A 24 -2.62 4.41 22.77
N ILE A 25 -1.92 3.91 23.79
CA ILE A 25 -1.02 4.72 24.60
C ILE A 25 0.16 5.25 23.76
N ALA A 26 0.77 4.39 22.97
CA ALA A 26 1.90 4.76 22.13
C ALA A 26 1.52 5.85 21.12
N MET A 27 0.37 5.73 20.46
CA MET A 27 -0.11 6.74 19.51
C MET A 27 -0.38 8.08 20.19
N ILE A 28 -1.04 8.10 21.35
CA ILE A 28 -1.26 9.35 22.08
C ILE A 28 0.07 10.02 22.42
N ILE A 29 1.05 9.26 22.92
CA ILE A 29 2.38 9.79 23.25
C ILE A 29 3.04 10.38 22.01
N VAL A 30 3.11 9.61 20.91
CA VAL A 30 3.79 10.03 19.68
C VAL A 30 3.17 11.30 19.11
N PHE A 31 1.84 11.37 18.99
CA PHE A 31 1.17 12.53 18.39
C PHE A 31 1.16 13.76 19.32
N THR A 32 1.08 13.55 20.64
CA THR A 32 1.20 14.66 21.60
C THR A 32 2.61 15.22 21.60
N LEU A 33 3.65 14.40 21.56
CA LEU A 33 5.04 14.84 21.43
C LEU A 33 5.34 15.43 20.05
N GLY A 34 4.60 15.02 19.03
CA GLY A 34 4.63 15.60 17.68
C GLY A 34 4.04 17.01 17.57
N GLY A 35 3.50 17.55 18.66
CA GLY A 35 3.03 18.96 18.74
C GLY A 35 1.53 19.15 18.50
N PHE A 36 0.74 18.08 18.27
CA PHE A 36 -0.70 18.21 17.98
C PHE A 36 -1.58 18.44 19.23
N GLY A 37 -1.02 18.39 20.42
CA GLY A 37 -1.77 18.51 21.67
C GLY A 37 -2.50 17.21 22.07
N LEU A 38 -2.92 17.16 23.34
CA LEU A 38 -3.49 15.93 23.90
C LEU A 38 -4.88 15.59 23.33
N LEU A 39 -5.77 16.57 23.22
CA LEU A 39 -7.15 16.33 22.78
C LEU A 39 -7.24 15.89 21.32
N PRO A 40 -6.60 16.56 20.34
CA PRO A 40 -6.53 16.08 18.97
C PRO A 40 -5.91 14.69 18.85
N SER A 41 -4.81 14.43 19.57
CA SER A 41 -4.13 13.13 19.57
C SER A 41 -5.02 12.01 20.08
N LEU A 42 -5.83 12.27 21.10
CA LEU A 42 -6.78 11.31 21.65
C LEU A 42 -7.91 10.99 20.66
N ILE A 43 -8.53 12.00 20.08
CA ILE A 43 -9.60 11.83 19.07
C ILE A 43 -9.06 11.08 17.86
N PHE A 44 -7.91 11.49 17.35
CA PHE A 44 -7.20 10.85 16.25
C PHE A 44 -6.95 9.36 16.53
N THR A 45 -6.40 9.04 17.69
CA THR A 45 -6.08 7.67 18.07
C THR A 45 -7.32 6.79 18.17
N ILE A 46 -8.41 7.31 18.75
CA ILE A 46 -9.68 6.57 18.84
C ILE A 46 -10.22 6.26 17.44
N ILE A 47 -10.24 7.26 16.55
CA ILE A 47 -10.73 7.08 15.18
C ILE A 47 -9.89 6.05 14.45
N LEU A 48 -8.55 6.16 14.51
CA LEU A 48 -7.67 5.21 13.83
C LEU A 48 -7.79 3.80 14.36
N LEU A 49 -7.86 3.60 15.67
CA LEU A 49 -8.02 2.27 16.25
C LEU A 49 -9.34 1.62 15.85
N LEU A 50 -10.44 2.36 15.93
CA LEU A 50 -11.75 1.86 15.56
C LEU A 50 -11.82 1.54 14.06
N THR A 51 -11.36 2.46 13.22
CA THR A 51 -11.36 2.23 11.76
C THR A 51 -10.44 1.10 11.36
N THR A 52 -9.24 1.00 11.94
CA THR A 52 -8.30 -0.09 11.68
C THR A 52 -8.89 -1.44 12.11
N PHE A 53 -9.57 -1.51 13.24
CA PHE A 53 -10.21 -2.74 13.70
C PHE A 53 -11.34 -3.17 12.76
N PHE A 54 -12.31 -2.30 12.48
CA PHE A 54 -13.47 -2.67 11.67
C PHE A 54 -13.14 -2.83 10.18
N LEU A 55 -12.46 -1.85 9.60
CA LEU A 55 -12.10 -1.91 8.18
C LEU A 55 -11.00 -2.94 7.93
N GLY A 56 -10.11 -3.18 8.92
CA GLY A 56 -9.13 -4.25 8.87
C GLY A 56 -9.77 -5.64 8.82
N ALA A 57 -10.79 -5.89 9.63
CA ALA A 57 -11.53 -7.15 9.56
C ALA A 57 -12.18 -7.37 8.18
N ILE A 58 -12.74 -6.30 7.59
CA ILE A 58 -13.30 -6.35 6.22
C ILE A 58 -12.19 -6.60 5.21
N ALA A 59 -11.07 -5.87 5.31
CA ALA A 59 -9.95 -5.98 4.38
C ALA A 59 -9.33 -7.40 4.38
N VAL A 60 -9.13 -7.99 5.56
CA VAL A 60 -8.64 -9.38 5.71
C VAL A 60 -9.59 -10.37 5.04
N ARG A 61 -10.89 -10.20 5.19
CA ARG A 61 -11.88 -11.06 4.55
C ARG A 61 -11.85 -10.91 3.02
N VAL A 62 -11.87 -9.68 2.52
CA VAL A 62 -11.78 -9.39 1.07
C VAL A 62 -10.50 -9.97 0.49
N MET A 63 -9.36 -9.79 1.18
CA MET A 63 -8.07 -10.36 0.78
C MET A 63 -8.12 -11.89 0.72
N GLY A 64 -8.74 -12.54 1.70
CA GLY A 64 -8.90 -14.00 1.73
C GLY A 64 -9.76 -14.55 0.59
N GLU A 65 -10.77 -13.80 0.15
CA GLU A 65 -11.70 -14.18 -0.92
C GLU A 65 -11.16 -13.83 -2.32
N THR A 66 -10.54 -12.67 -2.48
CA THR A 66 -10.16 -12.11 -3.80
C THR A 66 -8.67 -12.14 -4.09
N GLY A 67 -7.82 -12.24 -3.07
CA GLY A 67 -6.38 -12.08 -3.20
C GLY A 67 -5.92 -10.62 -3.39
N ILE A 68 -6.83 -9.64 -3.27
CA ILE A 68 -6.55 -8.21 -3.45
C ILE A 68 -6.76 -7.47 -2.13
N GLU A 69 -5.78 -6.67 -1.74
CA GLU A 69 -5.88 -5.80 -0.57
C GLU A 69 -6.64 -4.51 -0.92
N PRO A 70 -7.78 -4.21 -0.27
CA PRO A 70 -8.55 -3.00 -0.54
C PRO A 70 -7.98 -1.77 0.18
N VAL A 71 -6.65 -1.59 0.16
CA VAL A 71 -5.94 -0.53 0.91
C VAL A 71 -6.37 0.85 0.46
N SER A 72 -6.39 1.10 -0.85
CA SER A 72 -6.67 2.43 -1.40
C SER A 72 -8.08 2.90 -1.06
N GLY A 73 -9.09 2.05 -1.25
CA GLY A 73 -10.49 2.40 -0.98
C GLY A 73 -10.76 2.63 0.51
N THR A 74 -10.26 1.75 1.37
CA THR A 74 -10.42 1.87 2.82
C THR A 74 -9.66 3.06 3.39
N SER A 75 -8.43 3.32 2.90
CA SER A 75 -7.63 4.49 3.29
C SER A 75 -8.31 5.79 2.86
N PHE A 76 -8.98 5.81 1.71
CA PHE A 76 -9.72 6.98 1.25
C PHE A 76 -10.91 7.30 2.17
N ILE A 77 -11.64 6.29 2.63
CA ILE A 77 -12.71 6.47 3.63
C ILE A 77 -12.16 7.09 4.91
N VAL A 78 -11.01 6.61 5.39
CA VAL A 78 -10.37 7.15 6.60
C VAL A 78 -9.88 8.58 6.37
N LEU A 79 -9.32 8.89 5.20
CA LEU A 79 -8.94 10.26 4.85
C LEU A 79 -10.14 11.21 4.92
N LEU A 80 -11.24 10.86 4.26
CA LEU A 80 -12.46 11.67 4.28
C LEU A 80 -12.99 11.88 5.71
N MET A 81 -12.96 10.84 6.53
CA MET A 81 -13.42 10.88 7.92
C MET A 81 -12.53 11.79 8.78
N LEU A 82 -11.20 11.64 8.70
CA LEU A 82 -10.25 12.46 9.43
C LEU A 82 -10.31 13.93 8.98
N MET A 83 -10.28 14.16 7.67
CA MET A 83 -10.38 15.50 7.11
C MET A 83 -11.72 16.17 7.47
N GLY A 84 -12.82 15.42 7.39
CA GLY A 84 -14.15 15.90 7.77
C GLY A 84 -14.20 16.36 9.23
N ILE A 85 -13.57 15.62 10.14
CA ILE A 85 -13.54 15.96 11.56
C ILE A 85 -12.57 17.12 11.84
N PHE A 86 -11.32 17.01 11.37
CA PHE A 86 -10.29 17.97 11.73
C PHE A 86 -10.40 19.30 10.99
N LEU A 87 -10.92 19.34 9.76
CA LEU A 87 -11.21 20.62 9.08
C LEU A 87 -12.47 21.31 9.63
N THR A 88 -13.42 20.55 10.20
CA THR A 88 -14.65 21.14 10.73
C THR A 88 -14.47 21.62 12.17
N PHE A 89 -13.78 20.83 12.99
CA PHE A 89 -13.66 21.07 14.43
C PHE A 89 -12.24 21.44 14.87
N GLY A 90 -11.27 21.52 13.95
CA GLY A 90 -9.86 21.75 14.25
C GLY A 90 -9.61 23.00 15.07
N ASP A 91 -10.27 24.10 14.71
CA ASP A 91 -10.18 25.38 15.45
C ASP A 91 -10.59 25.21 16.92
N SER A 92 -11.63 24.40 17.19
CA SER A 92 -12.10 24.10 18.56
C SER A 92 -11.09 23.25 19.34
N PHE A 93 -10.20 22.55 18.64
CA PHE A 93 -9.14 21.73 19.22
C PHE A 93 -7.79 22.47 19.28
N GLY A 94 -7.74 23.71 18.79
CA GLY A 94 -6.51 24.51 18.71
C GLY A 94 -5.56 24.08 17.59
N LEU A 95 -6.08 23.40 16.56
CA LEU A 95 -5.32 23.00 15.38
C LEU A 95 -5.42 24.07 14.29
N SER A 96 -4.29 24.37 13.65
CA SER A 96 -4.30 25.10 12.39
C SER A 96 -4.84 24.25 11.25
N GLN A 97 -5.27 24.88 10.16
CA GLN A 97 -5.69 24.15 8.96
C GLN A 97 -4.58 23.23 8.42
N GLN A 98 -3.32 23.65 8.50
CA GLN A 98 -2.18 22.86 8.10
C GLN A 98 -2.00 21.62 8.98
N ASP A 99 -2.16 21.78 10.30
CA ASP A 99 -2.09 20.64 11.24
C ASP A 99 -3.23 19.65 11.00
N ALA A 100 -4.43 20.12 10.70
CA ALA A 100 -5.57 19.28 10.35
C ALA A 100 -5.31 18.46 9.07
N ILE A 101 -4.74 19.08 8.05
CA ILE A 101 -4.32 18.39 6.80
C ILE A 101 -3.24 17.36 7.11
N LEU A 102 -2.23 17.73 7.87
CA LEU A 102 -1.13 16.83 8.23
C LEU A 102 -1.64 15.62 9.01
N LEU A 103 -2.50 15.82 10.01
CA LEU A 103 -3.12 14.73 10.75
C LEU A 103 -3.95 13.80 9.85
N GLY A 104 -4.71 14.37 8.91
CA GLY A 104 -5.47 13.59 7.92
C GLY A 104 -4.58 12.70 7.08
N LEU A 105 -3.51 13.24 6.51
CA LEU A 105 -2.57 12.50 5.66
C LEU A 105 -1.77 11.46 6.45
N VAL A 106 -1.21 11.85 7.60
CA VAL A 106 -0.44 10.91 8.45
C VAL A 106 -1.34 9.80 8.96
N GLY A 107 -2.58 10.11 9.38
CA GLY A 107 -3.54 9.11 9.82
C GLY A 107 -3.89 8.11 8.71
N THR A 108 -4.08 8.61 7.51
CA THR A 108 -4.36 7.76 6.34
C THR A 108 -3.17 6.85 6.03
N THR A 109 -1.95 7.34 6.16
CA THR A 109 -0.72 6.55 5.95
C THR A 109 -0.56 5.48 7.02
N VAL A 110 -0.78 5.82 8.30
CA VAL A 110 -0.74 4.85 9.42
C VAL A 110 -1.80 3.77 9.23
N PHE A 111 -3.03 4.16 8.89
CA PHE A 111 -4.11 3.23 8.59
C PHE A 111 -3.77 2.32 7.40
N GLY A 112 -3.34 2.89 6.28
CA GLY A 112 -2.98 2.14 5.07
C GLY A 112 -1.87 1.13 5.31
N SER A 113 -0.85 1.50 6.10
CA SER A 113 0.22 0.59 6.50
C SER A 113 -0.31 -0.57 7.37
N ALA A 114 -1.23 -0.30 8.29
CA ALA A 114 -1.83 -1.34 9.12
C ALA A 114 -2.70 -2.32 8.30
N ILE A 115 -3.47 -1.81 7.33
CA ILE A 115 -4.28 -2.65 6.44
C ILE A 115 -3.39 -3.51 5.53
N SER A 116 -2.37 -2.92 4.91
CA SER A 116 -1.42 -3.66 4.08
C SER A 116 -0.70 -4.76 4.88
N MET A 117 -0.27 -4.45 6.10
CA MET A 117 0.31 -5.46 6.99
C MET A 117 -0.68 -6.59 7.31
N SER A 118 -1.96 -6.28 7.49
CA SER A 118 -2.98 -7.30 7.77
C SER A 118 -3.15 -8.28 6.61
N GLY A 119 -3.11 -7.79 5.38
CA GLY A 119 -3.15 -8.62 4.17
C GLY A 119 -1.92 -9.51 4.05
N THR A 120 -0.72 -8.95 4.26
CA THR A 120 0.53 -9.71 4.25
C THR A 120 0.51 -10.85 5.27
N VAL A 121 0.01 -10.63 6.48
CA VAL A 121 -0.11 -11.66 7.52
C VAL A 121 -1.04 -12.81 7.08
N VAL A 122 -2.13 -12.53 6.36
CA VAL A 122 -3.03 -13.58 5.82
C VAL A 122 -2.30 -14.44 4.79
N HIS A 123 -1.50 -13.82 3.92
CA HIS A 123 -0.64 -14.55 2.97
C HIS A 123 0.36 -15.45 3.69
N ASP A 124 1.06 -14.91 4.69
CA ASP A 124 2.04 -15.64 5.48
C ASP A 124 1.40 -16.83 6.18
N TYR A 125 0.20 -16.69 6.72
CA TYR A 125 -0.55 -17.79 7.32
C TYR A 125 -0.88 -18.87 6.29
N LYS A 126 -1.30 -18.49 5.11
CA LYS A 126 -1.60 -19.44 4.02
C LYS A 126 -0.36 -20.23 3.61
N VAL A 127 0.76 -19.55 3.41
CA VAL A 127 2.05 -20.20 3.09
C VAL A 127 2.50 -21.10 4.23
N SER A 128 2.39 -20.63 5.46
CA SER A 128 2.70 -21.40 6.67
C SER A 128 1.97 -22.73 6.73
N LEU A 129 0.67 -22.73 6.43
CA LEU A 129 -0.11 -23.97 6.36
C LEU A 129 0.38 -24.94 5.29
N TYR A 130 0.79 -24.44 4.13
CA TYR A 130 1.31 -25.32 3.05
C TYR A 130 2.64 -25.97 3.39
N ILE A 131 3.52 -25.29 4.12
CA ILE A 131 4.82 -25.84 4.53
C ILE A 131 4.77 -26.57 5.88
N GLY A 132 3.58 -26.70 6.48
CA GLY A 132 3.39 -27.39 7.77
C GLY A 132 3.87 -26.62 8.99
N ASN A 133 4.06 -25.30 8.88
CA ASN A 133 4.39 -24.43 10.00
C ASN A 133 3.12 -23.96 10.72
N ARG A 134 3.25 -23.54 11.98
CA ARG A 134 2.11 -23.04 12.77
C ARG A 134 1.96 -21.53 12.60
N PRO A 135 0.74 -20.99 12.42
CA PRO A 135 0.47 -19.56 12.34
C PRO A 135 1.04 -18.76 13.52
N TYR A 136 1.07 -19.33 14.71
CA TYR A 136 1.70 -18.72 15.89
C TYR A 136 3.17 -18.34 15.68
N HIS A 137 3.96 -19.21 15.04
CA HIS A 137 5.37 -18.91 14.79
C HIS A 137 5.55 -17.80 13.78
N ILE A 138 4.68 -17.74 12.77
CA ILE A 138 4.65 -16.65 11.79
C ILE A 138 4.27 -15.32 12.45
N SER A 139 3.21 -15.30 13.25
CA SER A 139 2.80 -14.10 14.01
C SER A 139 3.94 -13.57 14.87
N LYS A 140 4.63 -14.49 15.57
CA LYS A 140 5.80 -14.14 16.39
C LYS A 140 6.93 -13.54 15.55
N GLY A 141 7.23 -14.13 14.40
CA GLY A 141 8.22 -13.62 13.46
C GLY A 141 7.85 -12.21 12.96
N ASN A 142 6.60 -12.00 12.57
CA ASN A 142 6.09 -10.71 12.10
C ASN A 142 6.19 -9.64 13.19
N ILE A 143 5.80 -9.94 14.44
CA ILE A 143 5.92 -8.99 15.56
C ILE A 143 7.38 -8.58 15.79
N PHE A 144 8.32 -9.53 15.81
CA PHE A 144 9.74 -9.23 15.95
C PHE A 144 10.31 -8.49 14.73
N GLY A 145 9.80 -8.78 13.52
CA GLY A 145 10.20 -8.12 12.29
C GLY A 145 9.77 -6.66 12.18
N VAL A 146 8.71 -6.25 12.90
CA VAL A 146 8.20 -4.86 12.86
C VAL A 146 9.27 -3.85 13.28
N VAL A 147 10.03 -4.13 14.33
CA VAL A 147 11.02 -3.17 14.85
C VAL A 147 12.14 -2.88 13.85
N PRO A 148 12.92 -3.88 13.37
CA PRO A 148 13.94 -3.61 12.37
C PRO A 148 13.36 -3.09 11.06
N GLY A 149 12.19 -3.57 10.65
CA GLY A 149 11.48 -3.10 9.46
C GLY A 149 11.09 -1.62 9.56
N ALA A 150 10.59 -1.18 10.71
CA ALA A 150 10.24 0.22 10.95
C ALA A 150 11.47 1.13 10.91
N ILE A 151 12.60 0.70 11.52
CA ILE A 151 13.85 1.49 11.52
C ILE A 151 14.38 1.63 10.10
N LEU A 152 14.48 0.53 9.35
CA LEU A 152 14.97 0.55 7.98
C LEU A 152 14.02 1.31 7.06
N GLY A 153 12.71 1.10 7.19
CA GLY A 153 11.69 1.81 6.42
C GLY A 153 11.71 3.32 6.65
N ALA A 154 11.84 3.76 7.91
CA ALA A 154 11.99 5.17 8.24
C ALA A 154 13.28 5.75 7.63
N GLY A 155 14.39 5.03 7.72
CA GLY A 155 15.65 5.43 7.11
C GLY A 155 15.54 5.61 5.60
N VAL A 156 14.94 4.64 4.90
CA VAL A 156 14.70 4.71 3.46
C VAL A 156 13.76 5.85 3.10
N ALA A 157 12.68 6.05 3.87
CA ALA A 157 11.72 7.13 3.62
C ALA A 157 12.38 8.51 3.76
N ILE A 158 13.17 8.74 4.81
CA ILE A 158 13.93 9.99 4.99
C ILE A 158 14.89 10.20 3.82
N PHE A 159 15.63 9.16 3.45
CA PHE A 159 16.58 9.17 2.36
C PHE A 159 15.90 9.53 1.03
N LEU A 160 14.83 8.85 0.64
CA LEU A 160 14.09 9.13 -0.59
C LEU A 160 13.47 10.53 -0.57
N SER A 161 12.98 10.99 0.59
CA SER A 161 12.45 12.35 0.74
C SER A 161 13.51 13.41 0.51
N MET A 162 14.75 13.18 0.97
CA MET A 162 15.88 14.10 0.70
C MET A 162 16.24 14.14 -0.79
N LEU A 163 16.29 12.99 -1.46
CA LEU A 163 16.57 12.93 -2.90
C LEU A 163 15.46 13.61 -3.72
N LEU A 164 14.21 13.42 -3.33
CA LEU A 164 13.06 14.05 -3.98
C LEU A 164 13.08 15.58 -3.77
N ALA A 165 13.34 16.05 -2.54
CA ALA A 165 13.44 17.47 -2.24
C ALA A 165 14.58 18.17 -2.99
N ASN A 166 15.68 17.46 -3.24
CA ASN A 166 16.81 17.97 -4.02
C ASN A 166 16.62 17.85 -5.55
N GLY A 167 15.46 17.29 -6.00
CA GLY A 167 15.21 17.06 -7.43
C GLY A 167 16.15 16.04 -8.08
N SER A 168 16.84 15.22 -7.27
CA SER A 168 17.78 14.20 -7.77
C SER A 168 17.07 13.00 -8.37
N ILE A 169 15.84 12.72 -7.92
CA ILE A 169 14.98 11.65 -8.44
C ILE A 169 13.58 12.18 -8.65
N ASN A 170 12.88 11.62 -9.63
CA ASN A 170 11.44 11.81 -9.80
C ASN A 170 10.74 10.49 -9.44
N LEU A 171 10.02 10.49 -8.33
CA LEU A 171 9.22 9.33 -7.90
C LEU A 171 7.78 9.51 -8.34
N GLU A 172 7.36 8.72 -9.30
CA GLU A 172 5.97 8.67 -9.68
C GLU A 172 5.18 7.86 -8.64
N ALA A 173 4.36 8.56 -7.87
CA ALA A 173 3.48 7.96 -6.88
C ALA A 173 2.02 8.35 -7.16
N PRO A 174 1.36 7.73 -8.17
CA PRO A 174 0.01 8.13 -8.59
C PRO A 174 -1.01 8.11 -7.46
N GLN A 175 -0.94 7.13 -6.57
CA GLN A 175 -1.82 7.05 -5.40
C GLN A 175 -1.57 8.18 -4.41
N ALA A 176 -0.32 8.47 -4.09
CA ALA A 176 0.02 9.58 -3.20
C ALA A 176 -0.46 10.92 -3.77
N ASN A 177 -0.28 11.13 -5.08
CA ASN A 177 -0.78 12.32 -5.77
C ASN A 177 -2.31 12.41 -5.72
N ALA A 178 -3.03 11.30 -5.90
CA ALA A 178 -4.48 11.27 -5.74
C ALA A 178 -4.91 11.67 -4.33
N PHE A 179 -4.30 11.09 -3.30
CA PHE A 179 -4.59 11.46 -1.90
C PHE A 179 -4.25 12.92 -1.60
N ALA A 180 -3.12 13.43 -2.07
CA ALA A 180 -2.73 14.83 -1.92
C ALA A 180 -3.73 15.76 -2.60
N THR A 181 -4.11 15.48 -3.85
CA THR A 181 -5.09 16.28 -4.60
C THR A 181 -6.44 16.32 -3.87
N PHE A 182 -6.95 15.18 -3.43
CA PHE A 182 -8.20 15.13 -2.67
C PHE A 182 -8.11 15.90 -1.35
N THR A 183 -6.99 15.82 -0.67
CA THR A 183 -6.78 16.54 0.58
C THR A 183 -6.84 18.06 0.36
N ILE A 184 -6.17 18.56 -0.69
CA ILE A 184 -6.18 19.97 -1.07
C ILE A 184 -7.60 20.41 -1.46
N LEU A 185 -8.29 19.65 -2.31
CA LEU A 185 -9.66 19.95 -2.73
C LEU A 185 -10.63 20.06 -1.54
N LEU A 186 -10.48 19.17 -0.55
CA LEU A 186 -11.29 19.22 0.67
C LEU A 186 -10.92 20.41 1.57
N ALA A 187 -9.62 20.71 1.72
CA ALA A 187 -9.12 21.78 2.57
C ALA A 187 -9.49 23.17 2.03
N GLU A 188 -9.34 23.38 0.73
CA GLU A 188 -9.62 24.65 0.08
C GLU A 188 -11.11 24.86 -0.27
N ARG A 189 -11.93 23.83 -0.08
CA ARG A 189 -13.35 23.80 -0.46
C ARG A 189 -13.60 24.19 -1.93
N GLN A 190 -12.61 24.00 -2.79
CA GLN A 190 -12.69 24.33 -4.23
C GLN A 190 -13.14 23.12 -5.07
N GLY A 191 -13.21 21.92 -4.47
CA GLY A 191 -13.67 20.72 -5.16
C GLY A 191 -15.14 20.77 -5.49
N ASP A 192 -15.50 20.38 -6.70
CA ASP A 192 -16.88 20.13 -7.07
C ASP A 192 -17.39 18.85 -6.39
N MET A 193 -18.01 19.04 -5.21
CA MET A 193 -18.59 17.93 -4.45
C MET A 193 -19.64 17.15 -5.24
N GLY A 194 -20.26 17.77 -6.23
CA GLY A 194 -21.19 17.10 -7.15
C GLY A 194 -20.49 16.08 -8.04
N LEU A 195 -19.34 16.45 -8.60
CA LEU A 195 -18.51 15.54 -9.39
C LEU A 195 -17.93 14.40 -8.53
N LEU A 196 -17.51 14.70 -7.30
CA LEU A 196 -17.07 13.67 -6.36
C LEU A 196 -18.18 12.65 -6.08
N PHE A 197 -19.37 13.15 -5.76
CA PHE A 197 -20.53 12.29 -5.50
C PHE A 197 -20.95 11.47 -6.74
N LEU A 198 -20.91 12.08 -7.91
CA LEU A 198 -21.15 11.39 -9.19
C LEU A 198 -20.13 10.26 -9.41
N GLY A 199 -18.86 10.51 -9.14
CA GLY A 199 -17.79 9.50 -9.22
C GLY A 199 -18.02 8.32 -8.27
N ILE A 200 -18.43 8.59 -7.03
CA ILE A 200 -18.79 7.54 -6.06
C ILE A 200 -19.96 6.70 -6.56
N LEU A 201 -21.02 7.33 -7.08
CA LEU A 201 -22.18 6.62 -7.65
C LEU A 201 -21.81 5.79 -8.86
N LEU A 202 -20.97 6.33 -9.74
CA LEU A 202 -20.49 5.62 -10.93
C LEU A 202 -19.65 4.39 -10.53
N GLY A 203 -18.71 4.55 -9.59
CA GLY A 203 -17.90 3.46 -9.07
C GLY A 203 -18.76 2.36 -8.42
N ALA A 204 -19.72 2.74 -7.59
CA ALA A 204 -20.68 1.82 -6.98
C ALA A 204 -21.54 1.09 -8.02
N PHE A 205 -21.98 1.79 -9.04
CA PHE A 205 -22.76 1.18 -10.15
C PHE A 205 -21.91 0.17 -10.94
N VAL A 206 -20.67 0.53 -11.28
CA VAL A 206 -19.76 -0.38 -12.00
C VAL A 206 -19.44 -1.60 -11.13
N GLU A 207 -19.20 -1.42 -9.82
CA GLU A 207 -19.00 -2.54 -8.90
C GLU A 207 -20.19 -3.46 -8.86
N TRP A 208 -21.39 -2.91 -8.69
CA TRP A 208 -22.64 -3.69 -8.68
C TRP A 208 -22.90 -4.43 -10.00
N ALA A 209 -22.64 -3.78 -11.13
CA ALA A 209 -22.93 -4.34 -12.46
C ALA A 209 -21.89 -5.38 -12.91
N THR A 210 -20.62 -5.22 -12.56
CA THR A 210 -19.52 -6.00 -13.13
C THR A 210 -18.63 -6.70 -12.10
N GLY A 211 -18.68 -6.29 -10.81
CA GLY A 211 -17.74 -6.71 -9.78
C GLY A 211 -16.30 -6.18 -10.00
N MET A 212 -16.12 -5.16 -10.85
CA MET A 212 -14.82 -4.63 -11.26
C MET A 212 -14.64 -3.13 -10.97
N GLY A 213 -15.42 -2.57 -10.04
CA GLY A 213 -15.37 -1.13 -9.73
C GLY A 213 -13.99 -0.64 -9.32
N THR A 214 -13.26 -1.43 -8.53
CA THR A 214 -11.88 -1.11 -8.14
C THR A 214 -10.95 -1.04 -9.34
N SER A 215 -10.99 -2.01 -10.24
CA SER A 215 -10.16 -2.04 -11.46
C SER A 215 -10.53 -0.90 -12.41
N PHE A 216 -11.81 -0.58 -12.51
CA PHE A 216 -12.30 0.57 -13.29
C PHE A 216 -11.76 1.89 -12.72
N GLY A 217 -11.87 2.10 -11.41
CA GLY A 217 -11.35 3.29 -10.75
C GLY A 217 -9.84 3.44 -10.94
N LEU A 218 -9.06 2.37 -10.75
CA LEU A 218 -7.63 2.35 -11.02
C LEU A 218 -7.31 2.75 -12.46
N GLY A 219 -8.04 2.21 -13.43
CA GLY A 219 -7.86 2.53 -14.84
C GLY A 219 -8.16 3.99 -15.19
N MET A 220 -9.01 4.67 -14.42
CA MET A 220 -9.34 6.07 -14.65
C MET A 220 -8.28 7.06 -14.18
N TYR A 221 -7.61 6.79 -13.04
CA TYR A 221 -6.65 7.73 -12.49
C TYR A 221 -5.18 7.39 -12.76
N LEU A 222 -4.89 6.12 -13.09
CA LEU A 222 -3.53 5.73 -13.44
C LEU A 222 -3.18 6.18 -14.87
N PRO A 223 -1.98 6.68 -15.10
CA PRO A 223 -1.47 6.94 -16.44
C PRO A 223 -1.53 5.70 -17.34
N ALA A 224 -1.73 5.92 -18.65
CA ALA A 224 -1.88 4.83 -19.62
C ALA A 224 -0.69 3.86 -19.68
N TYR A 225 0.52 4.33 -19.41
CA TYR A 225 1.71 3.50 -19.41
C TYR A 225 1.76 2.50 -18.23
N TYR A 226 0.99 2.72 -17.16
CA TYR A 226 0.75 1.72 -16.12
C TYR A 226 -0.37 0.75 -16.49
N THR A 227 -1.47 1.26 -17.05
CA THR A 227 -2.67 0.44 -17.30
C THR A 227 -2.51 -0.47 -18.51
N PHE A 228 -1.75 -0.03 -19.52
CA PHE A 228 -1.51 -0.81 -20.73
C PHE A 228 -0.77 -2.14 -20.48
N PRO A 229 0.31 -2.21 -19.69
CA PRO A 229 0.92 -3.48 -19.30
C PRO A 229 -0.03 -4.42 -18.56
N PHE A 230 -0.93 -3.90 -17.70
CA PHE A 230 -1.94 -4.72 -17.04
C PHE A 230 -2.91 -5.35 -18.03
N LEU A 231 -3.35 -4.58 -19.05
CA LEU A 231 -4.21 -5.10 -20.12
C LEU A 231 -3.52 -6.24 -20.90
N ILE A 232 -2.26 -6.04 -21.29
CA ILE A 232 -1.48 -7.06 -22.02
C ILE A 232 -1.29 -8.29 -21.15
N GLY A 233 -0.87 -8.11 -19.90
CA GLY A 233 -0.63 -9.21 -18.95
C GLY A 233 -1.90 -10.01 -18.66
N GLY A 234 -3.02 -9.32 -18.44
CA GLY A 234 -4.32 -9.94 -18.23
C GLY A 234 -4.78 -10.76 -19.45
N TYR A 235 -4.65 -10.19 -20.65
CA TYR A 235 -4.99 -10.90 -21.88
C TYR A 235 -4.09 -12.10 -22.15
N ALA A 236 -2.78 -11.95 -21.96
CA ALA A 236 -1.82 -13.04 -22.12
C ALA A 236 -2.10 -14.20 -21.15
N ARG A 237 -2.42 -13.89 -19.88
CA ARG A 237 -2.81 -14.88 -18.88
C ARG A 237 -4.10 -15.60 -19.27
N ASP A 238 -5.14 -14.86 -19.65
CA ASP A 238 -6.42 -15.43 -20.07
C ASP A 238 -6.26 -16.36 -21.28
N TYR A 239 -5.48 -15.93 -22.26
CA TYR A 239 -5.15 -16.74 -23.43
C TYR A 239 -4.41 -18.02 -23.04
N TRP A 240 -3.40 -17.92 -22.19
CA TRP A 240 -2.64 -19.07 -21.71
C TRP A 240 -3.52 -20.04 -20.89
N GLU A 241 -4.33 -19.50 -19.98
CA GLU A 241 -5.20 -20.30 -19.13
C GLU A 241 -6.23 -21.07 -19.99
N LYS A 242 -6.90 -20.42 -20.93
CA LYS A 242 -7.91 -21.04 -21.79
C LYS A 242 -7.32 -22.04 -22.79
N ASN A 243 -6.21 -21.71 -23.42
CA ASN A 243 -5.69 -22.50 -24.54
C ASN A 243 -4.62 -23.51 -24.16
N LYS A 244 -3.95 -23.36 -23.02
CA LYS A 244 -2.87 -24.24 -22.58
C LYS A 244 -3.18 -24.95 -21.28
N LEU A 245 -3.57 -24.22 -20.24
CA LEU A 245 -3.77 -24.79 -18.93
C LEU A 245 -5.06 -25.61 -18.85
N GLN A 246 -6.20 -25.03 -19.23
CA GLN A 246 -7.49 -25.70 -19.08
C GLN A 246 -7.58 -27.05 -19.81
N PRO A 247 -7.11 -27.21 -21.05
CA PRO A 247 -7.12 -28.51 -21.73
C PRO A 247 -6.28 -29.59 -21.00
N GLN A 248 -5.15 -29.21 -20.39
CA GLN A 248 -4.32 -30.12 -19.61
C GLN A 248 -5.05 -30.54 -18.33
N ILE A 249 -5.70 -29.60 -17.66
CA ILE A 249 -6.47 -29.87 -16.44
C ILE A 249 -7.66 -30.79 -16.72
N ASP A 250 -8.34 -30.61 -17.85
CA ASP A 250 -9.47 -31.44 -18.24
C ASP A 250 -9.02 -32.92 -18.49
N ILE A 251 -7.87 -33.11 -19.13
CA ILE A 251 -7.28 -34.43 -19.30
C ILE A 251 -6.93 -35.09 -17.94
N ILE A 252 -6.35 -34.34 -17.02
CA ILE A 252 -6.04 -34.84 -15.66
C ILE A 252 -7.33 -35.15 -14.91
N LYS A 253 -8.34 -34.33 -15.05
CA LYS A 253 -9.64 -34.54 -14.42
C LYS A 253 -10.31 -35.83 -14.85
N GLU A 254 -10.23 -36.16 -16.14
CA GLU A 254 -10.75 -37.42 -16.70
C GLU A 254 -9.95 -38.66 -16.25
N LYS A 255 -8.63 -38.53 -16.17
CA LYS A 255 -7.74 -39.65 -15.84
C LYS A 255 -7.56 -39.92 -14.35
N GLU A 256 -7.45 -38.87 -13.57
CA GLU A 256 -7.02 -38.93 -12.16
C GLU A 256 -8.05 -38.35 -11.18
N GLY A 257 -9.17 -37.83 -11.68
CA GLY A 257 -10.24 -37.26 -10.89
C GLY A 257 -10.07 -35.77 -10.53
N GLY A 258 -11.16 -35.17 -10.07
CA GLY A 258 -11.24 -33.72 -9.86
C GLY A 258 -10.24 -33.16 -8.84
N LYS A 259 -9.94 -33.92 -7.77
CA LYS A 259 -9.01 -33.46 -6.71
C LYS A 259 -7.57 -33.31 -7.22
N ASN A 260 -7.12 -34.23 -8.07
CA ASN A 260 -5.78 -34.14 -8.68
C ASN A 260 -5.72 -33.05 -9.75
N ALA A 261 -6.81 -32.84 -10.48
CA ALA A 261 -6.94 -31.74 -11.42
C ALA A 261 -6.84 -30.36 -10.74
N GLU A 262 -7.55 -30.17 -9.62
CA GLU A 262 -7.44 -28.93 -8.84
C GLU A 262 -6.03 -28.70 -8.30
N ARG A 263 -5.38 -29.74 -7.82
CA ARG A 263 -4.00 -29.66 -7.34
C ARG A 263 -3.02 -29.29 -8.47
N ALA A 264 -3.17 -29.89 -9.63
CA ALA A 264 -2.36 -29.59 -10.81
C ALA A 264 -2.56 -28.15 -11.28
N ARG A 265 -3.84 -27.67 -11.29
CA ARG A 265 -4.15 -26.28 -11.60
C ARG A 265 -3.50 -25.31 -10.61
N ALA A 266 -3.63 -25.59 -9.33
CA ALA A 266 -3.05 -24.75 -8.28
C ALA A 266 -1.51 -24.66 -8.41
N LEU A 267 -0.82 -25.78 -8.71
CA LEU A 267 0.62 -25.80 -8.92
C LEU A 267 1.05 -25.01 -10.17
N ALA A 268 0.31 -25.14 -11.28
CA ALA A 268 0.60 -24.39 -12.50
C ALA A 268 0.42 -22.89 -12.31
N LEU A 269 -0.65 -22.47 -11.63
CA LEU A 269 -0.88 -21.07 -11.27
C LEU A 269 0.20 -20.55 -10.32
N LEU A 270 0.57 -21.33 -9.31
CA LEU A 270 1.62 -20.95 -8.37
C LEU A 270 2.95 -20.71 -9.09
N THR A 271 3.33 -21.58 -10.04
CA THR A 271 4.53 -21.39 -10.84
C THR A 271 4.51 -20.08 -11.62
N THR A 272 3.37 -19.73 -12.21
CA THR A 272 3.20 -18.46 -12.94
C THR A 272 3.33 -17.26 -12.00
N PHE A 273 2.73 -17.34 -10.81
CA PHE A 273 2.86 -16.31 -9.79
C PHE A 273 4.29 -16.14 -9.29
N MET A 274 5.04 -17.23 -9.12
CA MET A 274 6.46 -17.17 -8.73
C MET A 274 7.32 -16.45 -9.78
N VAL A 275 7.07 -16.69 -11.07
CA VAL A 275 7.76 -15.95 -12.15
C VAL A 275 7.41 -14.48 -12.08
N GLY A 276 6.13 -14.12 -11.97
CA GLY A 276 5.69 -12.73 -11.83
C GLY A 276 6.29 -12.05 -10.59
N ALA A 277 6.29 -12.73 -9.45
CA ALA A 277 6.89 -12.21 -8.21
C ALA A 277 8.41 -11.99 -8.37
N GLY A 278 9.11 -12.92 -9.07
CA GLY A 278 10.53 -12.77 -9.38
C GLY A 278 10.80 -11.53 -10.25
N MET A 279 9.95 -11.26 -11.25
CA MET A 279 10.06 -10.07 -12.10
C MET A 279 9.86 -8.78 -11.30
N LEU A 280 8.83 -8.73 -10.44
CA LEU A 280 8.58 -7.57 -9.56
C LEU A 280 9.72 -7.36 -8.55
N THR A 281 10.25 -8.45 -7.99
CA THR A 281 11.39 -8.37 -7.07
C THR A 281 12.64 -7.86 -7.79
N GLY A 282 12.88 -8.33 -9.02
CA GLY A 282 13.98 -7.84 -9.85
C GLY A 282 13.88 -6.35 -10.14
N GLU A 283 12.70 -5.85 -10.49
CA GLU A 283 12.45 -4.43 -10.69
C GLU A 283 12.67 -3.62 -9.41
N ALA A 284 12.18 -4.11 -8.26
CA ALA A 284 12.37 -3.43 -6.99
C ALA A 284 13.86 -3.34 -6.58
N PHE A 285 14.64 -4.39 -6.80
CA PHE A 285 16.10 -4.36 -6.58
C PHE A 285 16.77 -3.34 -7.48
N PHE A 286 16.42 -3.33 -8.75
CA PHE A 286 16.97 -2.40 -9.72
C PHE A 286 16.63 -0.93 -9.38
N GLY A 287 15.40 -0.64 -9.00
CA GLY A 287 14.97 0.67 -8.53
C GLY A 287 15.70 1.10 -7.24
N THR A 288 15.90 0.16 -6.30
CA THR A 288 16.65 0.43 -5.08
C THR A 288 18.13 0.73 -5.36
N GLU A 289 18.75 -0.04 -6.25
CA GLU A 289 20.10 0.21 -6.71
C GLU A 289 20.22 1.61 -7.32
N GLY A 290 19.30 2.00 -8.21
CA GLY A 290 19.25 3.34 -8.78
C GLY A 290 19.13 4.45 -7.74
N ALA A 291 18.30 4.27 -6.73
CA ALA A 291 18.17 5.22 -5.62
C ALA A 291 19.47 5.33 -4.80
N ILE A 292 20.16 4.23 -4.52
CA ILE A 292 21.45 4.22 -3.82
C ILE A 292 22.52 4.94 -4.67
N MET A 293 22.57 4.67 -5.97
CA MET A 293 23.52 5.36 -6.87
C MET A 293 23.26 6.86 -6.91
N SER A 294 22.00 7.27 -7.00
CA SER A 294 21.61 8.68 -6.96
C SER A 294 22.00 9.35 -5.64
N PHE A 295 21.94 8.62 -4.53
CA PHE A 295 22.41 9.11 -3.23
C PHE A 295 23.93 9.34 -3.21
N ILE A 296 24.70 8.39 -3.69
CA ILE A 296 26.16 8.53 -3.78
C ILE A 296 26.51 9.76 -4.61
N ASP A 297 25.82 9.96 -5.71
CA ASP A 297 26.01 11.13 -6.58
C ASP A 297 25.63 12.46 -5.90
N THR A 298 24.65 12.44 -4.98
CA THR A 298 24.22 13.65 -4.26
C THR A 298 25.36 14.28 -3.43
N PHE A 299 26.33 13.50 -2.96
CA PHE A 299 27.50 14.03 -2.26
C PHE A 299 28.52 14.72 -3.17
N GLY A 300 28.44 14.53 -4.49
CA GLY A 300 29.34 15.13 -5.48
C GLY A 300 28.63 15.98 -6.53
N SER A 301 27.32 16.09 -6.49
CA SER A 301 26.49 16.73 -7.52
C SER A 301 26.06 18.15 -7.14
N SER A 302 25.76 18.95 -8.15
CA SER A 302 25.07 20.23 -7.95
C SER A 302 23.59 19.96 -7.72
N PRO A 303 22.96 20.59 -6.72
CA PRO A 303 21.53 20.42 -6.46
C PRO A 303 20.70 20.94 -7.64
N ALA A 304 19.50 20.39 -7.81
CA ALA A 304 18.55 20.91 -8.78
C ALA A 304 18.17 22.35 -8.47
N GLN A 305 17.93 23.15 -9.51
CA GLN A 305 17.44 24.52 -9.35
C GLN A 305 15.93 24.54 -9.53
N PHE A 306 15.27 25.28 -8.65
CA PHE A 306 13.81 25.45 -8.66
C PHE A 306 13.48 26.93 -8.93
N ASP A 307 12.36 27.19 -9.60
CA ASP A 307 11.80 28.52 -9.74
C ASP A 307 11.05 28.97 -8.46
N ASP A 308 10.54 30.22 -8.47
CA ASP A 308 9.80 30.79 -7.34
C ASP A 308 8.46 30.05 -7.04
N VAL A 309 8.02 29.19 -7.94
CA VAL A 309 6.79 28.37 -7.81
C VAL A 309 7.13 26.91 -7.42
N GLY A 310 8.43 26.58 -7.30
CA GLY A 310 8.89 25.24 -6.94
C GLY A 310 8.96 24.27 -8.11
N GLN A 311 8.93 24.74 -9.35
CA GLN A 311 9.18 23.89 -10.53
C GLN A 311 10.66 23.73 -10.78
N ILE A 312 11.06 22.55 -11.23
CA ILE A 312 12.47 22.24 -11.53
C ILE A 312 12.89 23.00 -12.79
N ILE A 313 13.81 23.96 -12.64
CA ILE A 313 14.42 24.68 -13.77
C ILE A 313 15.57 23.87 -14.35
N GLU A 314 16.42 23.30 -13.49
CA GLU A 314 17.56 22.48 -13.89
C GLU A 314 17.61 21.23 -13.01
N GLN A 315 17.64 20.04 -13.64
CA GLN A 315 17.76 18.77 -12.93
C GLN A 315 19.14 18.62 -12.30
N ALA A 316 19.20 17.94 -11.16
CA ALA A 316 20.49 17.62 -10.54
C ALA A 316 21.36 16.80 -11.50
N LYS A 317 22.64 17.16 -11.57
CA LYS A 317 23.61 16.39 -12.34
C LYS A 317 24.03 15.18 -11.53
N LEU A 318 23.91 14.01 -12.11
CA LEU A 318 24.24 12.72 -11.51
C LEU A 318 25.42 12.07 -12.24
N PRO A 319 26.64 12.56 -12.01
CA PRO A 319 27.82 12.19 -12.83
C PRO A 319 28.14 10.69 -12.72
N PHE A 320 27.91 10.07 -11.58
CA PHE A 320 28.17 8.64 -11.40
C PHE A 320 27.18 7.79 -12.20
N VAL A 321 25.89 8.09 -12.11
CA VAL A 321 24.84 7.40 -12.86
C VAL A 321 25.06 7.60 -14.36
N GLU A 322 25.37 8.83 -14.79
CA GLU A 322 25.60 9.16 -16.19
C GLU A 322 26.83 8.43 -16.77
N ASN A 323 27.91 8.34 -16.02
CA ASN A 323 29.13 7.67 -16.45
C ASN A 323 29.05 6.13 -16.38
N THR A 324 28.27 5.57 -15.42
CA THR A 324 28.22 4.13 -15.19
C THR A 324 27.14 3.46 -16.02
N PHE A 325 25.97 4.07 -16.14
CA PHE A 325 24.79 3.45 -16.77
C PHE A 325 24.34 4.16 -18.05
N GLY A 326 24.76 5.41 -18.28
CA GLY A 326 24.53 6.18 -19.52
C GLY A 326 23.07 6.11 -19.99
N ALA A 327 22.91 5.79 -21.28
CA ALA A 327 21.60 5.69 -21.93
C ALA A 327 20.78 4.45 -21.53
N MET A 328 21.36 3.49 -20.79
CA MET A 328 20.63 2.31 -20.33
C MET A 328 19.69 2.59 -19.15
N TRP A 329 19.78 3.78 -18.54
CA TRP A 329 18.99 4.13 -17.38
C TRP A 329 18.11 5.39 -17.57
N PRO A 330 17.20 5.40 -18.55
CA PRO A 330 16.36 6.58 -18.79
C PRO A 330 15.35 6.82 -17.66
N SER A 331 15.00 5.79 -16.86
CA SER A 331 14.01 5.88 -15.80
C SER A 331 14.45 6.64 -14.55
N ILE A 332 15.74 6.93 -14.38
CA ILE A 332 16.24 7.79 -13.30
C ILE A 332 16.11 9.29 -13.67
N ARG A 333 15.95 9.59 -14.95
CA ARG A 333 15.77 10.96 -15.46
C ARG A 333 14.32 11.36 -15.73
N LEU A 334 13.38 10.43 -15.59
CA LEU A 334 11.94 10.65 -15.72
C LEU A 334 11.29 10.72 -14.37
#